data_cdceaaea44da4795ff4ac13df2a657bc
#
_entry.id   cdceaaea44da4795ff4ac13df2a657bc
#
_cell.length_a   1.000
_cell.length_b   1.000
_cell.length_c   1.000
_cell.angle_alpha   90.00
_cell.angle_beta   90.00
_cell.angle_gamma   90.00
#
_symmetry.space_group_name_H-M   'P 1'
#
loop_
_entity.id
_entity.type
_entity.pdbx_description
1 polymer ?
#
loop_
_entity_poly.entity_id
_entity_poly.type
_entity_poly.pdbx_seq_one_letter_code
_entity_poly.pdbx_strand_id
1 'polypeptide(L)'
;MTMIPPTTLAVLRRAALLALLLTTLPTSAWATDHPNTMGGHAEHGDHGNHRAHGNYANPAASPHEGSPIEAADKIILELVDAPKLEPGKAVTVRFRLRRQADGNALSFKDLKEVHTKKLHLFVVDASLTDFFHLHPQPTTKDATLFAFSFSPNKTGNYQLWADVTPLSKNTTQPARQQFVQARLSALNPASNPVDTTLVDDATLGSLKAKLSFDPPLQSDQASIGTVTVTNLAGQPIRNLEPVLGAFAHVVAYANNGQSILHSHPMGKEPKGSADRAGPQLQFHLEPGQSGFVKIFVQIRLDGRDLIFPFGVMVPDKAKD
;
A
#
# COMPACT_ATOMS: atom_id res chain seq x y z
N MET A 1 53.86 45.08 31.36
CA MET A 1 54.77 45.42 30.27
C MET A 1 55.55 44.17 29.95
N THR A 2 55.15 43.40 28.97
CA THR A 2 55.95 42.49 28.17
C THR A 2 54.99 41.76 27.23
N MET A 3 55.09 42.05 25.94
CA MET A 3 54.32 41.44 24.82
C MET A 3 54.86 40.04 24.52
N ILE A 4 53.98 39.11 24.19
CA ILE A 4 54.33 37.85 23.58
C ILE A 4 53.60 37.75 22.23
N PRO A 5 54.29 37.39 21.12
CA PRO A 5 53.69 37.35 19.78
C PRO A 5 52.90 36.06 19.49
N PRO A 6 52.04 36.03 18.44
CA PRO A 6 51.23 34.89 18.11
C PRO A 6 51.98 33.86 17.26
N THR A 7 51.85 32.59 17.63
CA THR A 7 52.36 31.44 16.87
C THR A 7 51.34 31.01 15.80
N THR A 8 51.79 31.03 14.58
CA THR A 8 51.12 30.53 13.37
C THR A 8 51.01 29.01 13.38
N LEU A 9 49.78 28.45 13.31
CA LEU A 9 49.55 27.01 13.18
C LEU A 9 49.30 26.68 11.71
N ALA A 10 50.21 25.91 11.13
CA ALA A 10 50.14 25.46 9.76
C ALA A 10 49.11 24.33 9.62
N VAL A 11 48.15 24.47 8.68
CA VAL A 11 47.17 23.47 8.31
C VAL A 11 47.79 22.53 7.26
N LEU A 12 48.09 21.30 7.66
CA LEU A 12 48.45 20.21 6.72
C LEU A 12 47.17 19.67 6.06
N ARG A 13 47.02 19.92 4.77
CA ARG A 13 46.06 19.21 3.92
C ARG A 13 46.60 17.81 3.58
N ARG A 14 45.95 16.73 4.07
CA ARG A 14 46.12 15.38 3.57
C ARG A 14 45.07 15.11 2.52
N ALA A 15 45.48 14.94 1.27
CA ALA A 15 44.68 14.40 0.20
C ALA A 15 44.59 12.86 0.37
N ALA A 16 43.41 12.34 0.55
CA ALA A 16 43.14 10.90 0.50
C ALA A 16 42.73 10.49 -0.93
N LEU A 17 43.58 9.73 -1.57
CA LEU A 17 43.25 9.03 -2.84
C LEU A 17 42.27 7.92 -2.54
N LEU A 18 41.06 7.99 -3.12
CA LEU A 18 40.09 6.91 -3.12
C LEU A 18 40.32 6.01 -4.32
N ALA A 19 40.84 4.82 -4.10
CA ALA A 19 41.00 3.80 -5.13
C ALA A 19 39.64 3.13 -5.39
N LEU A 20 39.14 3.23 -6.62
CA LEU A 20 37.95 2.59 -7.13
C LEU A 20 38.27 1.13 -7.47
N LEU A 21 37.84 0.17 -6.64
CA LEU A 21 37.84 -1.25 -7.01
C LEU A 21 36.54 -1.58 -7.75
N LEU A 22 36.62 -1.75 -9.05
CA LEU A 22 35.58 -2.39 -9.85
C LEU A 22 35.64 -3.90 -9.61
N THR A 23 34.64 -4.47 -8.95
CA THR A 23 34.39 -5.92 -8.95
C THR A 23 33.29 -6.22 -9.95
N THR A 24 33.67 -6.87 -11.03
CA THR A 24 32.77 -7.46 -12.03
C THR A 24 32.16 -8.73 -11.49
N LEU A 25 30.81 -8.79 -11.40
CA LEU A 25 30.06 -10.01 -11.14
C LEU A 25 29.72 -10.71 -12.47
N PRO A 26 29.73 -12.04 -12.52
CA PRO A 26 29.43 -12.78 -13.74
C PRO A 26 27.92 -12.86 -13.97
N THR A 27 27.52 -12.59 -15.21
CA THR A 27 26.19 -12.86 -15.75
C THR A 27 26.02 -14.34 -15.99
N SER A 28 25.14 -15.03 -15.28
CA SER A 28 24.66 -16.35 -15.63
C SER A 28 23.43 -16.25 -16.50
N ALA A 29 23.58 -16.55 -17.78
CA ALA A 29 22.51 -16.79 -18.72
C ALA A 29 21.88 -18.16 -18.43
N TRP A 30 20.55 -18.20 -18.31
CA TRP A 30 19.78 -19.43 -18.47
C TRP A 30 18.78 -19.23 -19.60
N ALA A 31 19.16 -19.77 -20.74
CA ALA A 31 18.25 -20.05 -21.84
C ALA A 31 17.76 -21.48 -21.67
N THR A 32 16.47 -21.72 -21.74
CA THR A 32 15.90 -23.01 -22.09
C THR A 32 14.76 -22.79 -23.07
N ASP A 33 15.05 -23.17 -24.30
CA ASP A 33 14.09 -23.43 -25.36
C ASP A 33 13.13 -24.56 -24.98
N HIS A 34 11.86 -24.44 -25.31
CA HIS A 34 11.02 -25.55 -25.69
C HIS A 34 10.05 -25.19 -26.81
N PRO A 35 9.74 -26.13 -27.71
CA PRO A 35 9.33 -25.84 -29.06
C PRO A 35 7.82 -25.80 -29.26
N ASN A 36 7.53 -25.05 -30.29
CA ASN A 36 6.28 -24.88 -31.02
C ASN A 36 5.69 -26.21 -31.52
N THR A 37 4.39 -26.46 -31.32
CA THR A 37 3.62 -27.35 -32.19
C THR A 37 2.34 -26.65 -32.63
N MET A 38 2.25 -26.53 -33.93
CA MET A 38 1.11 -26.05 -34.73
C MET A 38 -0.02 -27.07 -34.74
N GLY A 39 -1.25 -26.55 -34.88
CA GLY A 39 -2.45 -27.27 -35.31
C GLY A 39 -3.61 -26.32 -35.38
N GLY A 40 -4.05 -26.05 -36.41
CA GLY A 40 -4.67 -25.47 -37.50
C GLY A 40 -6.13 -25.88 -37.62
N HIS A 41 -6.89 -25.02 -38.39
CA HIS A 41 -8.25 -25.16 -38.96
C HIS A 41 -9.38 -24.60 -38.11
N ALA A 42 -10.37 -23.89 -38.65
CA ALA A 42 -10.72 -23.31 -39.94
C ALA A 42 -11.95 -22.40 -39.73
N GLU A 43 -12.06 -21.43 -40.57
CA GLU A 43 -13.16 -20.54 -40.96
C GLU A 43 -14.61 -20.93 -40.60
N HIS A 44 -15.44 -19.94 -40.18
CA HIS A 44 -16.52 -19.39 -41.02
C HIS A 44 -17.09 -18.13 -40.36
N GLY A 45 -17.33 -17.10 -41.20
CA GLY A 45 -17.86 -15.82 -40.82
C GLY A 45 -19.38 -15.82 -40.65
N ASP A 46 -19.89 -14.79 -40.00
CA ASP A 46 -21.04 -14.07 -40.48
C ASP A 46 -21.14 -12.68 -39.87
N HIS A 47 -21.72 -11.74 -40.67
CA HIS A 47 -21.87 -10.34 -40.39
C HIS A 47 -22.98 -10.09 -39.36
N GLY A 48 -22.69 -9.31 -38.31
CA GLY A 48 -23.69 -8.80 -37.38
C GLY A 48 -23.26 -7.49 -36.76
N ASN A 49 -23.80 -6.41 -37.33
CA ASN A 49 -23.63 -5.04 -36.88
C ASN A 49 -24.29 -4.83 -35.53
N HIS A 50 -23.52 -4.76 -34.44
CA HIS A 50 -24.00 -4.35 -33.13
C HIS A 50 -23.11 -3.26 -32.54
N ARG A 51 -23.74 -2.11 -32.30
CA ARG A 51 -23.22 -0.96 -31.58
C ARG A 51 -22.53 -1.43 -30.28
N ALA A 52 -21.26 -1.05 -30.14
CA ALA A 52 -20.49 -1.27 -28.92
C ALA A 52 -21.07 -0.39 -27.79
N HIS A 53 -21.97 -0.95 -26.99
CA HIS A 53 -22.12 -0.55 -25.62
C HIS A 53 -20.98 -1.22 -24.87
N GLY A 54 -20.01 -0.43 -24.42
CA GLY A 54 -18.94 -0.93 -23.55
C GLY A 54 -19.56 -1.54 -22.31
N ASN A 55 -19.51 -2.87 -22.24
CA ASN A 55 -19.71 -3.58 -20.98
C ASN A 55 -18.54 -3.23 -20.06
N TYR A 56 -18.72 -2.17 -19.28
CA TYR A 56 -17.95 -2.02 -18.05
C TYR A 56 -18.33 -3.22 -17.17
N ALA A 57 -17.43 -4.18 -17.04
CA ALA A 57 -17.58 -5.23 -16.03
C ALA A 57 -17.85 -4.51 -14.70
N ASN A 58 -19.00 -4.80 -14.12
CA ASN A 58 -19.40 -4.27 -12.81
C ASN A 58 -18.26 -4.59 -11.84
N PRO A 59 -17.55 -3.59 -11.25
CA PRO A 59 -16.52 -3.88 -10.27
C PRO A 59 -17.18 -4.65 -9.15
N ALA A 60 -16.57 -5.77 -8.78
CA ALA A 60 -17.05 -6.63 -7.71
C ALA A 60 -17.45 -5.77 -6.51
N ALA A 61 -18.65 -6.05 -5.98
CA ALA A 61 -19.23 -5.35 -4.84
C ALA A 61 -18.19 -5.11 -3.75
N SER A 62 -18.24 -3.92 -3.16
CA SER A 62 -17.41 -3.53 -2.03
C SER A 62 -17.33 -4.65 -0.99
N PRO A 63 -16.17 -4.94 -0.39
CA PRO A 63 -16.01 -6.04 0.57
C PRO A 63 -16.91 -5.96 1.81
N HIS A 64 -17.67 -4.88 1.96
CA HIS A 64 -18.54 -4.63 3.12
C HIS A 64 -19.94 -5.24 3.02
N GLU A 65 -20.39 -5.71 1.86
CA GLU A 65 -21.72 -6.34 1.69
C GLU A 65 -21.64 -7.87 1.52
N GLY A 66 -20.89 -8.53 2.33
CA GLY A 66 -20.95 -10.00 2.41
C GLY A 66 -21.57 -10.45 3.72
N SER A 67 -22.27 -11.62 3.73
CA SER A 67 -22.65 -12.29 4.97
C SER A 67 -21.50 -12.27 6.00
N PRO A 68 -21.74 -12.23 7.31
CA PRO A 68 -20.69 -12.21 8.31
C PRO A 68 -19.62 -13.28 8.06
N ILE A 69 -18.34 -12.95 8.30
CA ILE A 69 -17.27 -13.95 8.26
C ILE A 69 -17.60 -15.00 9.31
N GLU A 70 -17.65 -16.28 8.89
CA GLU A 70 -17.87 -17.37 9.85
C GLU A 70 -16.79 -17.33 10.94
N ALA A 71 -17.18 -17.58 12.19
CA ALA A 71 -16.26 -17.58 13.31
C ALA A 71 -15.05 -18.52 13.09
N ALA A 72 -15.25 -19.60 12.35
CA ALA A 72 -14.21 -20.55 11.99
C ALA A 72 -13.10 -19.95 11.10
N ASP A 73 -13.42 -18.94 10.30
CA ASP A 73 -12.47 -18.32 9.36
C ASP A 73 -11.92 -16.96 9.84
N LYS A 74 -12.40 -16.47 10.98
CA LYS A 74 -11.92 -15.19 11.55
C LYS A 74 -10.46 -15.28 11.96
N ILE A 75 -9.68 -14.29 11.52
CA ILE A 75 -8.24 -14.19 11.80
C ILE A 75 -7.99 -13.12 12.88
N ILE A 76 -6.97 -13.36 13.70
CA ILE A 76 -6.40 -12.39 14.63
C ILE A 76 -4.92 -12.19 14.33
N LEU A 77 -4.41 -10.98 14.58
CA LEU A 77 -2.99 -10.63 14.52
C LEU A 77 -2.43 -10.61 15.94
N GLU A 78 -1.48 -11.51 16.22
CA GLU A 78 -0.80 -11.63 17.49
C GLU A 78 0.63 -11.10 17.37
N LEU A 79 0.97 -10.04 18.10
CA LEU A 79 2.34 -9.56 18.20
C LEU A 79 3.16 -10.53 19.06
N VAL A 80 4.31 -10.95 18.56
CA VAL A 80 5.25 -11.80 19.30
C VAL A 80 6.25 -10.93 20.07
N ASP A 81 6.57 -9.76 19.54
CA ASP A 81 7.47 -8.80 20.15
C ASP A 81 6.78 -7.47 20.39
N ALA A 82 7.22 -6.76 21.41
CA ALA A 82 6.88 -5.36 21.67
C ALA A 82 8.15 -4.51 21.64
N PRO A 83 8.70 -4.21 20.43
CA PRO A 83 9.94 -3.45 20.33
C PRO A 83 9.74 -2.02 20.79
N LYS A 84 10.81 -1.40 21.31
CA LYS A 84 10.82 0.01 21.64
C LYS A 84 10.79 0.83 20.34
N LEU A 85 9.80 1.70 20.21
CA LEU A 85 9.67 2.60 19.07
C LEU A 85 10.42 3.91 19.36
N GLU A 86 11.39 4.24 18.53
CA GLU A 86 12.15 5.50 18.60
C GLU A 86 12.19 6.14 17.20
N PRO A 87 11.84 7.45 17.06
CA PRO A 87 11.85 8.12 15.78
C PRO A 87 13.22 8.03 15.07
N GLY A 88 13.18 7.72 13.78
CA GLY A 88 14.37 7.59 12.93
C GLY A 88 15.17 6.30 13.14
N LYS A 89 14.81 5.44 14.10
CA LYS A 89 15.49 4.17 14.34
C LYS A 89 14.72 3.01 13.72
N ALA A 90 15.42 2.21 12.92
CA ALA A 90 14.83 1.01 12.35
C ALA A 90 14.47 0.00 13.47
N VAL A 91 13.29 -0.55 13.38
CA VAL A 91 12.79 -1.58 14.30
C VAL A 91 12.23 -2.76 13.53
N THR A 92 12.51 -3.97 14.01
CA THR A 92 11.93 -5.21 13.47
C THR A 92 10.82 -5.69 14.40
N VAL A 93 9.66 -5.94 13.83
CA VAL A 93 8.46 -6.43 14.51
C VAL A 93 8.16 -7.84 14.01
N ARG A 94 7.80 -8.73 14.90
CA ARG A 94 7.38 -10.10 14.59
C ARG A 94 5.97 -10.34 15.07
N PHE A 95 5.18 -11.05 14.25
CA PHE A 95 3.79 -11.35 14.55
C PHE A 95 3.36 -12.68 13.94
N ARG A 96 2.22 -13.21 14.38
CA ARG A 96 1.51 -14.34 13.80
C ARG A 96 0.11 -13.93 13.39
N LEU A 97 -0.36 -14.58 12.35
CA LEU A 97 -1.78 -14.61 12.01
C LEU A 97 -2.33 -15.92 12.55
N ARG A 98 -3.41 -15.87 13.32
CA ARG A 98 -4.05 -17.08 13.88
C ARG A 98 -5.51 -17.13 13.53
N ARG A 99 -6.02 -18.32 13.28
CA ARG A 99 -7.47 -18.53 13.27
C ARG A 99 -8.01 -18.41 14.68
N GLN A 100 -9.05 -17.62 14.86
CA GLN A 100 -9.63 -17.40 16.18
C GLN A 100 -10.27 -18.69 16.76
N ALA A 101 -10.85 -19.53 15.90
CA ALA A 101 -11.60 -20.71 16.32
C ALA A 101 -10.74 -21.81 16.92
N ASP A 102 -9.54 -22.05 16.40
CA ASP A 102 -8.67 -23.17 16.81
C ASP A 102 -7.27 -22.73 17.25
N GLY A 103 -6.97 -21.43 17.20
CA GLY A 103 -5.67 -20.88 17.57
C GLY A 103 -4.53 -21.22 16.61
N ASN A 104 -4.81 -21.95 15.51
CA ASN A 104 -3.78 -22.37 14.57
C ASN A 104 -3.13 -21.18 13.87
N ALA A 105 -1.79 -21.14 13.90
CA ALA A 105 -1.03 -20.13 13.17
C ALA A 105 -1.05 -20.40 11.67
N LEU A 106 -1.18 -19.34 10.88
CA LEU A 106 -1.22 -19.39 9.43
C LEU A 106 0.17 -19.12 8.83
N SER A 107 0.43 -19.76 7.71
CA SER A 107 1.57 -19.52 6.82
C SER A 107 1.08 -18.97 5.48
N PHE A 108 1.99 -18.63 4.56
CA PHE A 108 1.61 -18.24 3.20
C PHE A 108 0.84 -19.31 2.43
N LYS A 109 0.94 -20.59 2.81
CA LYS A 109 0.16 -21.67 2.17
C LYS A 109 -1.33 -21.54 2.47
N ASP A 110 -1.68 -20.90 3.57
CA ASP A 110 -3.04 -20.73 4.05
C ASP A 110 -3.71 -19.43 3.53
N LEU A 111 -2.96 -18.63 2.74
CA LEU A 111 -3.40 -17.32 2.25
C LEU A 111 -3.48 -17.31 0.71
N LYS A 112 -4.56 -16.73 0.19
CA LYS A 112 -4.70 -16.39 -1.23
C LYS A 112 -3.81 -15.21 -1.57
N GLU A 113 -3.23 -15.21 -2.77
CA GLU A 113 -2.52 -14.05 -3.30
C GLU A 113 -3.52 -13.02 -3.85
N VAL A 114 -3.37 -11.77 -3.44
CA VAL A 114 -4.14 -10.62 -3.90
C VAL A 114 -3.14 -9.49 -4.19
N HIS A 115 -3.27 -8.82 -5.33
CA HIS A 115 -2.32 -7.77 -5.76
C HIS A 115 -0.85 -8.20 -5.67
N THR A 116 -0.54 -9.40 -6.18
CA THR A 116 0.81 -9.98 -6.22
C THR A 116 1.45 -10.30 -4.86
N LYS A 117 0.68 -10.19 -3.77
CA LYS A 117 1.14 -10.51 -2.41
C LYS A 117 0.09 -11.30 -1.65
N LYS A 118 0.55 -12.12 -0.72
CA LYS A 118 -0.32 -12.90 0.17
C LYS A 118 -0.68 -12.17 1.46
N LEU A 119 0.07 -11.11 1.77
CA LEU A 119 -0.08 -10.31 2.97
C LEU A 119 0.36 -8.88 2.67
N HIS A 120 -0.55 -7.93 2.82
CA HIS A 120 -0.24 -6.50 2.88
C HIS A 120 -0.31 -6.05 4.33
N LEU A 121 0.61 -5.21 4.75
CA LEU A 121 0.62 -4.62 6.07
C LEU A 121 0.69 -3.12 5.97
N PHE A 122 -0.31 -2.47 6.51
CA PHE A 122 -0.34 -1.01 6.65
C PHE A 122 0.00 -0.66 8.09
N VAL A 123 0.99 0.20 8.26
CA VAL A 123 1.43 0.70 9.56
C VAL A 123 1.22 2.20 9.58
N VAL A 124 0.47 2.72 10.55
CA VAL A 124 0.17 4.14 10.64
C VAL A 124 0.23 4.62 12.09
N ASP A 125 0.76 5.83 12.31
CA ASP A 125 0.77 6.46 13.63
C ASP A 125 -0.63 6.95 14.05
N ALA A 126 -0.79 7.28 15.32
CA ALA A 126 -2.08 7.73 15.86
C ALA A 126 -2.60 9.03 15.22
N SER A 127 -1.73 9.86 14.66
CA SER A 127 -2.13 11.10 13.96
C SER A 127 -2.51 10.91 12.50
N LEU A 128 -2.36 9.70 11.95
CA LEU A 128 -2.59 9.35 10.55
C LEU A 128 -1.72 10.17 9.58
N THR A 129 -0.46 10.41 9.93
CA THR A 129 0.47 11.19 9.08
C THR A 129 1.79 10.48 8.79
N ASP A 130 2.14 9.45 9.56
CA ASP A 130 3.30 8.59 9.32
C ASP A 130 2.81 7.20 8.90
N PHE A 131 2.83 6.93 7.61
CA PHE A 131 2.22 5.77 7.00
C PHE A 131 3.25 4.93 6.24
N PHE A 132 3.14 3.61 6.39
CA PHE A 132 3.96 2.62 5.69
C PHE A 132 3.08 1.52 5.09
N HIS A 133 3.36 1.15 3.84
CA HIS A 133 2.80 -0.03 3.18
C HIS A 133 3.90 -1.07 3.01
N LEU A 134 3.79 -2.18 3.69
CA LEU A 134 4.83 -3.18 3.84
C LEU A 134 4.33 -4.58 3.46
N HIS A 135 5.27 -5.49 3.13
CA HIS A 135 4.97 -6.88 2.78
C HIS A 135 5.81 -7.82 3.65
N PRO A 136 5.33 -8.13 4.87
CA PRO A 136 6.03 -9.02 5.78
C PRO A 136 6.34 -10.37 5.15
N GLN A 137 7.51 -10.91 5.49
CA GLN A 137 7.92 -12.23 5.04
C GLN A 137 7.95 -13.20 6.21
N PRO A 138 7.70 -14.50 5.97
CA PRO A 138 7.91 -15.51 6.99
C PRO A 138 9.39 -15.59 7.36
N THR A 139 9.68 -15.88 8.62
CA THR A 139 11.06 -16.09 9.06
C THR A 139 11.60 -17.41 8.48
N THR A 140 12.91 -17.50 8.33
CA THR A 140 13.55 -18.71 7.77
C THR A 140 13.40 -19.95 8.66
N LYS A 141 13.17 -19.74 9.97
CA LYS A 141 13.05 -20.83 10.96
C LYS A 141 11.59 -21.25 11.20
N ASP A 142 10.64 -20.37 10.93
CA ASP A 142 9.23 -20.59 11.22
C ASP A 142 8.36 -19.90 10.16
N ALA A 143 7.75 -20.70 9.30
CA ALA A 143 6.92 -20.22 8.21
C ALA A 143 5.61 -19.53 8.66
N THR A 144 5.24 -19.67 9.95
CA THR A 144 4.07 -19.02 10.55
C THR A 144 4.41 -17.77 11.35
N LEU A 145 5.70 -17.45 11.50
CA LEU A 145 6.18 -16.25 12.15
C LEU A 145 6.59 -15.24 11.08
N PHE A 146 5.82 -14.18 10.92
CA PHE A 146 6.09 -13.10 9.98
C PHE A 146 6.93 -12.01 10.62
N ALA A 147 7.78 -11.36 9.82
CA ALA A 147 8.60 -10.24 10.26
C ALA A 147 8.58 -9.11 9.22
N PHE A 148 8.66 -7.88 9.71
CA PHE A 148 8.87 -6.68 8.92
C PHE A 148 9.73 -5.69 9.69
N SER A 149 10.35 -4.75 8.96
CA SER A 149 11.11 -3.66 9.58
C SER A 149 10.63 -2.33 9.04
N PHE A 150 10.58 -1.32 9.89
CA PHE A 150 10.28 0.05 9.51
C PHE A 150 11.01 1.03 10.44
N SER A 151 11.11 2.29 10.04
CA SER A 151 11.68 3.36 10.87
C SER A 151 10.57 4.38 11.15
N PRO A 152 9.97 4.38 12.36
CA PRO A 152 8.96 5.37 12.70
C PRO A 152 9.56 6.78 12.64
N ASN A 153 8.82 7.75 12.08
CA ASN A 153 9.24 9.15 12.06
C ASN A 153 8.71 9.91 13.26
N LYS A 154 7.76 9.34 14.00
CA LYS A 154 7.09 9.98 15.13
C LYS A 154 7.19 9.17 16.41
N THR A 155 7.10 9.85 17.53
CA THR A 155 6.84 9.22 18.83
C THR A 155 5.38 8.83 18.94
N GLY A 156 5.07 7.82 19.74
CA GLY A 156 3.71 7.42 20.01
C GLY A 156 3.37 6.01 19.51
N ASN A 157 2.07 5.73 19.55
CA ASN A 157 1.56 4.42 19.14
C ASN A 157 1.40 4.33 17.63
N TYR A 158 1.58 3.13 17.09
CA TYR A 158 1.28 2.80 15.70
C TYR A 158 0.21 1.71 15.65
N GLN A 159 -0.70 1.84 14.71
CA GLN A 159 -1.66 0.80 14.37
C GLN A 159 -1.11 -0.02 13.21
N LEU A 160 -1.29 -1.33 13.31
CA LEU A 160 -1.00 -2.29 12.27
C LEU A 160 -2.30 -2.81 11.72
N TRP A 161 -2.43 -2.85 10.41
CA TRP A 161 -3.54 -3.43 9.69
C TRP A 161 -3.00 -4.44 8.67
N ALA A 162 -3.20 -5.72 8.95
CA ALA A 162 -2.89 -6.76 7.99
C ALA A 162 -4.11 -7.03 7.11
N ASP A 163 -3.93 -6.88 5.80
CA ASP A 163 -4.89 -7.24 4.78
C ASP A 163 -4.54 -8.63 4.26
N VAL A 164 -5.42 -9.58 4.49
CA VAL A 164 -5.24 -10.99 4.17
C VAL A 164 -6.52 -11.62 3.65
N THR A 165 -6.38 -12.59 2.77
CA THR A 165 -7.49 -13.43 2.31
C THR A 165 -7.17 -14.88 2.67
N PRO A 166 -7.57 -15.36 3.86
CA PRO A 166 -7.31 -16.73 4.27
C PRO A 166 -8.11 -17.69 3.40
N LEU A 167 -7.48 -18.81 3.03
CA LEU A 167 -8.18 -19.91 2.36
C LEU A 167 -9.18 -20.50 3.36
N SER A 168 -10.46 -20.59 2.94
CA SER A 168 -11.50 -21.14 3.80
C SER A 168 -11.28 -22.64 4.01
N LYS A 169 -11.53 -23.10 5.25
CA LYS A 169 -11.61 -24.53 5.55
C LYS A 169 -12.91 -25.15 5.01
N ASN A 170 -13.92 -24.31 4.79
CA ASN A 170 -15.19 -24.72 4.18
C ASN A 170 -15.12 -24.48 2.67
N THR A 171 -15.03 -25.55 1.90
CA THR A 171 -14.91 -25.50 0.44
C THR A 171 -16.14 -24.92 -0.26
N THR A 172 -17.28 -24.80 0.43
CA THR A 172 -18.52 -24.22 -0.11
C THR A 172 -18.57 -22.70 0.01
N GLN A 173 -17.66 -22.09 0.81
CA GLN A 173 -17.60 -20.64 0.99
C GLN A 173 -16.36 -20.06 0.28
N PRO A 174 -16.51 -18.95 -0.44
CA PRO A 174 -15.36 -18.29 -1.06
C PRO A 174 -14.42 -17.74 0.01
N ALA A 175 -13.11 -17.72 -0.31
CA ALA A 175 -12.14 -17.03 0.51
C ALA A 175 -12.46 -15.54 0.58
N ARG A 176 -12.50 -14.97 1.80
CA ARG A 176 -12.87 -13.58 2.05
C ARG A 176 -11.69 -12.76 2.57
N GLN A 177 -11.55 -11.56 2.06
CA GLN A 177 -10.58 -10.58 2.56
C GLN A 177 -10.93 -10.18 4.00
N GLN A 178 -9.91 -10.03 4.82
CA GLN A 178 -10.01 -9.59 6.21
C GLN A 178 -8.95 -8.54 6.51
N PHE A 179 -9.37 -7.48 7.18
CA PHE A 179 -8.48 -6.51 7.78
C PHE A 179 -8.36 -6.79 9.28
N VAL A 180 -7.18 -7.23 9.70
CA VAL A 180 -6.92 -7.58 11.09
C VAL A 180 -5.91 -6.63 11.69
N GLN A 181 -6.22 -6.14 12.89
CA GLN A 181 -5.44 -5.07 13.50
C GLN A 181 -4.70 -5.50 14.75
N ALA A 182 -3.57 -4.81 15.01
CA ALA A 182 -2.87 -4.81 16.27
C ALA A 182 -2.31 -3.41 16.55
N ARG A 183 -1.88 -3.17 17.78
CA ARG A 183 -1.26 -1.90 18.18
C ARG A 183 0.16 -2.12 18.67
N LEU A 184 1.10 -1.38 18.12
CA LEU A 184 2.43 -1.21 18.69
C LEU A 184 2.38 -0.03 19.65
N SER A 185 2.56 -0.30 20.94
CA SER A 185 2.53 0.74 21.98
C SER A 185 3.94 1.28 22.22
N ALA A 186 4.08 2.60 22.20
CA ALA A 186 5.29 3.24 22.68
C ALA A 186 5.36 3.17 24.22
N LEU A 187 6.57 3.16 24.77
CA LEU A 187 6.77 3.16 26.24
C LEU A 187 6.18 4.41 26.91
N ASN A 188 6.28 5.56 26.24
CA ASN A 188 5.70 6.84 26.68
C ASN A 188 4.94 7.41 25.48
N PRO A 189 3.68 6.99 25.26
CA PRO A 189 2.94 7.45 24.09
C PRO A 189 2.65 8.95 24.23
N ALA A 190 3.22 9.74 23.32
CA ALA A 190 2.76 11.11 23.12
C ALA A 190 1.29 11.06 22.65
N SER A 191 0.47 11.98 23.13
CA SER A 191 -0.86 12.18 22.59
C SER A 191 -0.72 12.87 21.23
N ASN A 192 -0.83 12.08 20.17
CA ASN A 192 -0.84 12.61 18.80
C ASN A 192 -2.31 12.58 18.31
N PRO A 193 -3.04 13.71 18.36
CA PRO A 193 -4.39 13.75 17.81
C PRO A 193 -4.35 13.49 16.31
N VAL A 194 -5.44 12.98 15.78
CA VAL A 194 -5.60 12.78 14.35
C VAL A 194 -5.47 14.11 13.63
N ASP A 195 -4.64 14.14 12.58
CA ASP A 195 -4.56 15.28 11.68
C ASP A 195 -5.73 15.26 10.71
N THR A 196 -6.73 16.08 10.98
CA THR A 196 -7.95 16.22 10.17
C THR A 196 -7.88 17.34 9.14
N THR A 197 -6.68 17.75 8.76
CA THR A 197 -6.47 18.76 7.71
C THR A 197 -7.04 18.26 6.39
N LEU A 198 -7.92 19.07 5.78
CA LEU A 198 -8.48 18.79 4.46
C LEU A 198 -7.42 19.10 3.39
N VAL A 199 -7.10 18.10 2.57
CA VAL A 199 -6.09 18.20 1.52
C VAL A 199 -6.60 17.42 0.30
N ASP A 200 -6.89 18.11 -0.78
CA ASP A 200 -7.24 17.54 -2.08
C ASP A 200 -6.13 17.75 -3.14
N ASP A 201 -5.13 18.59 -2.85
CA ASP A 201 -3.95 18.87 -3.68
C ASP A 201 -2.68 18.67 -2.83
N ALA A 202 -2.08 17.49 -2.94
CA ALA A 202 -0.89 17.10 -2.19
C ALA A 202 0.39 17.30 -3.03
N THR A 203 1.44 17.85 -2.39
CA THR A 203 2.76 18.04 -3.01
C THR A 203 3.79 17.12 -2.37
N LEU A 204 4.56 16.42 -3.19
CA LEU A 204 5.65 15.56 -2.73
C LEU A 204 6.88 15.76 -3.64
N GLY A 205 7.91 16.42 -3.12
CA GLY A 205 9.10 16.79 -3.91
C GLY A 205 8.74 17.68 -5.10
N SER A 206 9.00 17.21 -6.32
CA SER A 206 8.69 17.91 -7.57
C SER A 206 7.33 17.57 -8.19
N LEU A 207 6.50 16.80 -7.49
CA LEU A 207 5.22 16.31 -7.98
C LEU A 207 4.05 16.89 -7.19
N LYS A 208 2.93 17.02 -7.88
CA LYS A 208 1.62 17.31 -7.31
C LYS A 208 0.64 16.19 -7.66
N ALA A 209 -0.25 15.87 -6.74
CA ALA A 209 -1.33 14.93 -6.95
C ALA A 209 -2.63 15.56 -6.47
N LYS A 210 -3.59 15.74 -7.36
CA LYS A 210 -4.91 16.29 -7.05
C LYS A 210 -5.94 15.17 -7.02
N LEU A 211 -6.71 15.11 -5.94
CA LEU A 211 -7.79 14.15 -5.72
C LEU A 211 -9.15 14.81 -5.98
N SER A 212 -10.03 14.11 -6.67
CA SER A 212 -11.44 14.48 -6.85
C SER A 212 -12.33 13.25 -6.82
N PHE A 213 -13.63 13.46 -6.59
CA PHE A 213 -14.63 12.38 -6.53
C PHE A 213 -15.83 12.69 -7.43
N ASP A 214 -16.32 11.65 -8.13
CA ASP A 214 -17.51 11.72 -8.96
C ASP A 214 -18.33 10.41 -8.81
N PRO A 215 -19.57 10.47 -8.32
CA PRO A 215 -20.24 11.64 -7.68
C PRO A 215 -19.48 12.11 -6.41
N PRO A 216 -19.78 13.30 -5.88
CA PRO A 216 -19.20 13.76 -4.61
C PRO A 216 -19.40 12.74 -3.50
N LEU A 217 -18.41 12.60 -2.60
CA LEU A 217 -18.49 11.66 -1.48
C LEU A 217 -19.70 11.90 -0.61
N GLN A 218 -20.38 10.83 -0.25
CA GLN A 218 -21.41 10.76 0.78
C GLN A 218 -21.29 9.43 1.52
N SER A 219 -21.80 9.36 2.76
CA SER A 219 -21.86 8.08 3.48
C SER A 219 -22.78 7.10 2.76
N ASP A 220 -22.43 5.81 2.81
CA ASP A 220 -23.16 4.71 2.17
C ASP A 220 -23.45 4.92 0.66
N GLN A 221 -22.54 5.64 0.00
CA GLN A 221 -22.61 5.85 -1.44
C GLN A 221 -21.24 5.62 -2.09
N ALA A 222 -21.25 4.80 -3.14
CA ALA A 222 -20.09 4.57 -3.96
C ALA A 222 -19.71 5.81 -4.77
N SER A 223 -18.43 6.09 -4.85
CA SER A 223 -17.86 7.19 -5.63
C SER A 223 -16.57 6.74 -6.33
N ILE A 224 -16.27 7.36 -7.46
CA ILE A 224 -15.01 7.17 -8.16
C ILE A 224 -14.05 8.29 -7.78
N GLY A 225 -13.00 7.93 -7.05
CA GLY A 225 -11.87 8.81 -6.80
C GLY A 225 -10.96 8.87 -8.03
N THR A 226 -10.56 10.08 -8.41
CA THR A 226 -9.57 10.31 -9.47
C THR A 226 -8.39 11.09 -8.90
N VAL A 227 -7.19 10.52 -9.00
CA VAL A 227 -5.94 11.20 -8.68
C VAL A 227 -5.26 11.61 -9.98
N THR A 228 -5.01 12.90 -10.14
CA THR A 228 -4.29 13.47 -11.30
C THR A 228 -2.89 13.88 -10.86
N VAL A 229 -1.86 13.26 -11.46
CA VAL A 229 -0.46 13.51 -11.10
C VAL A 229 0.20 14.43 -12.13
N THR A 230 0.83 15.51 -11.64
CA THR A 230 1.55 16.51 -12.46
C THR A 230 2.90 16.83 -11.82
N ASN A 231 3.78 17.49 -12.56
CA ASN A 231 4.92 18.18 -11.96
C ASN A 231 4.50 19.56 -11.40
N LEU A 232 5.43 20.29 -10.77
CA LEU A 232 5.14 21.62 -10.20
C LEU A 232 4.75 22.67 -11.25
N ALA A 233 5.11 22.48 -12.53
CA ALA A 233 4.70 23.33 -13.64
C ALA A 233 3.33 22.97 -14.21
N GLY A 234 2.61 22.01 -13.62
CA GLY A 234 1.29 21.53 -14.07
C GLY A 234 1.34 20.57 -15.28
N GLN A 235 2.54 20.15 -15.71
CA GLN A 235 2.66 19.20 -16.81
C GLN A 235 2.28 17.78 -16.35
N PRO A 236 1.47 17.04 -17.13
CA PRO A 236 0.96 15.73 -16.74
C PRO A 236 2.07 14.66 -16.71
N ILE A 237 2.09 13.84 -15.66
CA ILE A 237 2.97 12.67 -15.54
C ILE A 237 2.28 11.47 -16.18
N ARG A 238 2.88 10.92 -17.25
CA ARG A 238 2.30 9.83 -18.05
C ARG A 238 3.12 8.54 -18.02
N ASN A 239 4.18 8.50 -17.22
CA ASN A 239 5.13 7.39 -17.13
C ASN A 239 5.11 6.74 -15.73
N LEU A 240 3.96 6.76 -15.06
CA LEU A 240 3.78 6.02 -13.82
C LEU A 240 3.98 4.53 -14.06
N GLU A 241 4.73 3.90 -13.17
CA GLU A 241 5.14 2.50 -13.26
C GLU A 241 4.17 1.59 -12.49
N PRO A 242 4.06 0.32 -12.88
CA PRO A 242 3.34 -0.66 -12.08
C PRO A 242 3.95 -0.83 -10.70
N VAL A 243 3.09 -0.88 -9.70
CA VAL A 243 3.41 -1.25 -8.32
C VAL A 243 2.38 -2.28 -7.84
N LEU A 244 2.84 -3.46 -7.42
CA LEU A 244 2.00 -4.54 -6.89
C LEU A 244 0.83 -4.94 -7.82
N GLY A 245 1.08 -5.01 -9.12
CA GLY A 245 0.09 -5.42 -10.11
C GLY A 245 -0.94 -4.36 -10.51
N ALA A 246 -0.76 -3.10 -10.05
CA ALA A 246 -1.60 -1.96 -10.41
C ALA A 246 -0.73 -0.72 -10.66
N PHE A 247 -1.33 0.40 -11.09
CA PHE A 247 -0.62 1.68 -11.22
C PHE A 247 -0.76 2.58 -9.98
N ALA A 248 -1.65 2.21 -9.05
CA ALA A 248 -1.76 2.84 -7.74
C ALA A 248 -2.28 1.84 -6.71
N HIS A 249 -1.96 2.07 -5.43
CA HIS A 249 -2.62 1.47 -4.28
C HIS A 249 -3.22 2.56 -3.41
N VAL A 250 -4.45 2.35 -2.96
CA VAL A 250 -5.19 3.33 -2.19
C VAL A 250 -5.65 2.70 -0.87
N VAL A 251 -5.32 3.36 0.23
CA VAL A 251 -5.76 2.97 1.57
C VAL A 251 -6.39 4.19 2.22
N ALA A 252 -7.59 4.02 2.73
CA ALA A 252 -8.31 5.07 3.43
C ALA A 252 -8.57 4.69 4.89
N TYR A 253 -8.42 5.64 5.79
CA TYR A 253 -8.69 5.51 7.22
C TYR A 253 -9.84 6.42 7.59
N ALA A 254 -10.90 5.83 8.14
CA ALA A 254 -12.06 6.52 8.68
C ALA A 254 -12.14 6.34 10.20
N ASN A 255 -13.08 7.02 10.85
CA ASN A 255 -13.34 6.89 12.28
C ASN A 255 -12.06 7.02 13.13
N ASN A 256 -11.27 8.07 12.89
CA ASN A 256 -9.99 8.32 13.57
C ASN A 256 -9.01 7.13 13.48
N GLY A 257 -8.96 6.47 12.32
CA GLY A 257 -8.08 5.33 12.08
C GLY A 257 -8.57 3.99 12.61
N GLN A 258 -9.77 3.93 13.18
CA GLN A 258 -10.36 2.68 13.69
C GLN A 258 -11.01 1.83 12.58
N SER A 259 -11.25 2.42 11.43
CA SER A 259 -11.74 1.73 10.24
C SER A 259 -10.78 1.94 9.08
N ILE A 260 -10.55 0.88 8.32
CA ILE A 260 -9.72 0.91 7.11
C ILE A 260 -10.57 0.49 5.90
N LEU A 261 -10.38 1.21 4.81
CA LEU A 261 -10.98 0.92 3.52
C LEU A 261 -9.83 0.72 2.54
N HIS A 262 -9.66 -0.50 2.05
CA HIS A 262 -8.71 -0.80 0.98
C HIS A 262 -9.45 -0.69 -0.34
N SER A 263 -9.08 0.30 -1.11
CA SER A 263 -9.71 0.58 -2.39
C SER A 263 -8.95 -0.09 -3.53
N HIS A 264 -9.70 -0.59 -4.50
CA HIS A 264 -9.13 -1.21 -5.69
C HIS A 264 -8.95 -0.16 -6.80
N PRO A 265 -7.78 -0.11 -7.44
CA PRO A 265 -7.59 0.71 -8.62
C PRO A 265 -8.53 0.25 -9.73
N MET A 266 -9.04 1.21 -10.47
CA MET A 266 -9.88 1.00 -11.65
C MET A 266 -9.06 1.15 -12.93
N GLY A 267 -9.61 0.64 -14.03
CA GLY A 267 -9.01 0.77 -15.35
C GLY A 267 -8.18 -0.46 -15.75
N LYS A 268 -7.27 -0.26 -16.70
CA LYS A 268 -6.48 -1.35 -17.26
C LYS A 268 -5.37 -1.77 -16.30
N GLU A 269 -5.34 -3.04 -15.96
CA GLU A 269 -4.23 -3.63 -15.21
C GLU A 269 -2.94 -3.66 -16.06
N PRO A 270 -1.78 -3.43 -15.43
CA PRO A 270 -0.50 -3.60 -16.12
C PRO A 270 -0.27 -5.08 -16.48
N LYS A 271 0.25 -5.33 -17.66
CA LYS A 271 0.64 -6.67 -18.13
C LYS A 271 2.10 -7.00 -17.81
N GLY A 272 2.90 -5.98 -17.55
CA GLY A 272 4.32 -6.13 -17.24
C GLY A 272 4.96 -4.86 -16.69
N SER A 273 6.20 -4.97 -16.24
CA SER A 273 6.95 -3.87 -15.62
C SER A 273 7.26 -2.70 -16.58
N ALA A 274 7.18 -2.94 -17.88
CA ALA A 274 7.39 -1.91 -18.91
C ALA A 274 6.16 -1.03 -19.17
N ASP A 275 4.98 -1.44 -18.70
CA ASP A 275 3.75 -0.68 -18.88
C ASP A 275 3.81 0.65 -18.13
N ARG A 276 3.12 1.64 -18.68
CA ARG A 276 3.06 2.98 -18.10
C ARG A 276 1.62 3.49 -18.12
N ALA A 277 1.28 4.33 -17.12
CA ALA A 277 -0.02 4.95 -16.98
C ALA A 277 0.09 6.41 -16.53
N GLY A 278 -1.03 7.02 -16.26
CA GLY A 278 -1.18 8.41 -15.84
C GLY A 278 -1.63 9.32 -17.01
N PRO A 279 -1.87 10.59 -16.73
CA PRO A 279 -1.70 11.26 -15.45
C PRO A 279 -2.82 10.96 -14.45
N GLN A 280 -3.95 10.36 -14.90
CA GLN A 280 -5.12 10.06 -14.09
C GLN A 280 -5.12 8.59 -13.69
N LEU A 281 -5.35 8.35 -12.39
CA LEU A 281 -5.53 7.05 -11.79
C LEU A 281 -6.87 7.06 -11.05
N GLN A 282 -7.70 6.07 -11.29
CA GLN A 282 -9.04 5.98 -10.72
C GLN A 282 -9.14 4.82 -9.74
N PHE A 283 -9.99 4.98 -8.74
CA PHE A 283 -10.28 3.97 -7.75
C PHE A 283 -11.72 4.10 -7.25
N HIS A 284 -12.26 3.02 -6.76
CA HIS A 284 -13.59 3.00 -6.15
C HIS A 284 -13.46 3.24 -4.65
N LEU A 285 -14.32 4.11 -4.08
CA LEU A 285 -14.41 4.33 -2.64
C LEU A 285 -15.88 4.41 -2.23
N GLU A 286 -16.22 3.68 -1.18
CA GLU A 286 -17.55 3.70 -0.58
C GLU A 286 -17.38 3.85 0.95
N PRO A 287 -17.48 5.08 1.48
CA PRO A 287 -17.41 5.31 2.91
C PRO A 287 -18.69 4.83 3.58
N GLY A 288 -18.60 3.87 4.52
CA GLY A 288 -19.75 3.38 5.27
C GLY A 288 -20.28 4.33 6.36
N GLN A 289 -19.68 5.52 6.50
CA GLN A 289 -20.09 6.53 7.49
C GLN A 289 -19.57 7.91 7.10
N SER A 290 -20.24 8.95 7.60
CA SER A 290 -19.79 10.34 7.48
C SER A 290 -18.61 10.64 8.40
N GLY A 291 -17.93 11.76 8.14
CA GLY A 291 -16.81 12.24 8.93
C GLY A 291 -15.50 12.36 8.13
N PHE A 292 -14.42 12.58 8.85
CA PHE A 292 -13.10 12.73 8.24
C PHE A 292 -12.53 11.39 7.78
N VAL A 293 -11.98 11.38 6.55
CA VAL A 293 -11.28 10.25 5.97
C VAL A 293 -9.89 10.68 5.53
N LYS A 294 -8.86 9.99 6.02
CA LYS A 294 -7.47 10.13 5.57
C LYS A 294 -7.19 9.10 4.50
N ILE A 295 -6.68 9.55 3.35
CA ILE A 295 -6.43 8.68 2.19
C ILE A 295 -4.95 8.74 1.84
N PHE A 296 -4.33 7.58 1.66
CA PHE A 296 -2.97 7.43 1.16
C PHE A 296 -3.01 6.79 -0.22
N VAL A 297 -2.42 7.48 -1.20
CA VAL A 297 -2.29 6.97 -2.57
C VAL A 297 -0.82 6.71 -2.87
N GLN A 298 -0.48 5.44 -3.02
CA GLN A 298 0.86 5.00 -3.41
C GLN A 298 0.92 4.87 -4.93
N ILE A 299 1.92 5.49 -5.53
CA ILE A 299 2.28 5.34 -6.94
C ILE A 299 3.76 4.99 -7.06
N ARG A 300 4.21 4.58 -8.25
CA ARG A 300 5.64 4.39 -8.54
C ARG A 300 6.05 5.25 -9.72
N LEU A 301 7.18 5.94 -9.57
CA LEU A 301 7.81 6.75 -10.62
C LEU A 301 9.33 6.66 -10.48
N ASP A 302 10.02 6.44 -11.59
CA ASP A 302 11.50 6.32 -11.67
C ASP A 302 12.04 5.30 -10.63
N GLY A 303 11.37 4.14 -10.51
CA GLY A 303 11.71 3.06 -9.60
C GLY A 303 11.45 3.34 -8.12
N ARG A 304 10.82 4.47 -7.77
CA ARG A 304 10.54 4.88 -6.39
C ARG A 304 9.07 4.82 -6.07
N ASP A 305 8.73 4.26 -4.92
CA ASP A 305 7.39 4.32 -4.37
C ASP A 305 7.18 5.68 -3.69
N LEU A 306 6.09 6.35 -4.06
CA LEU A 306 5.72 7.68 -3.57
C LEU A 306 4.31 7.58 -2.97
N ILE A 307 4.11 8.16 -1.80
CA ILE A 307 2.83 8.11 -1.09
C ILE A 307 2.30 9.53 -0.89
N PHE A 308 1.16 9.83 -1.50
CA PHE A 308 0.47 11.12 -1.37
C PHE A 308 -0.62 11.00 -0.31
N PRO A 309 -0.57 11.82 0.77
CA PRO A 309 -1.61 11.88 1.78
C PRO A 309 -2.69 12.89 1.37
N PHE A 310 -3.96 12.49 1.50
CA PHE A 310 -5.11 13.38 1.33
C PHE A 310 -5.98 13.34 2.59
N GLY A 311 -6.77 14.39 2.79
CA GLY A 311 -7.75 14.48 3.86
C GLY A 311 -9.05 15.00 3.29
N VAL A 312 -10.14 14.25 3.44
CA VAL A 312 -11.44 14.61 2.89
C VAL A 312 -12.54 14.50 3.95
N MET A 313 -13.59 15.29 3.80
CA MET A 313 -14.79 15.18 4.61
C MET A 313 -15.86 14.44 3.82
N VAL A 314 -16.43 13.42 4.43
CA VAL A 314 -17.57 12.67 3.91
C VAL A 314 -18.82 13.22 4.61
N PRO A 315 -19.74 13.91 3.92
CA PRO A 315 -21.01 14.35 4.49
C PRO A 315 -21.94 13.16 4.72
N ASP A 316 -22.94 13.38 5.56
CA ASP A 316 -24.04 12.43 5.69
C ASP A 316 -24.78 12.28 4.36
N LYS A 317 -25.33 11.11 4.11
CA LYS A 317 -26.23 10.90 2.97
C LYS A 317 -27.39 11.89 3.06
N ALA A 318 -27.67 12.58 1.95
CA ALA A 318 -28.84 13.44 1.88
C ALA A 318 -30.10 12.62 2.22
N LYS A 319 -30.91 13.14 3.12
CA LYS A 319 -32.25 12.55 3.42
C LYS A 319 -33.14 12.91 2.24
N ASP A 320 -33.63 11.89 1.52
CA ASP A 320 -34.67 12.03 0.51
C ASP A 320 -35.98 12.52 1.13
#